data_4eaa782b0a6f67992368f816db13933c
#
_entry.id   4eaa782b0a6f67992368f816db13933c
#
_cell.length_a   1.000
_cell.length_b   1.000
_cell.length_c   1.000
_cell.angle_alpha   90.00
_cell.angle_beta   90.00
_cell.angle_gamma   90.00
#
_symmetry.space_group_name_H-M   'P 1'
#
loop_
_entity.id
_entity.type
_entity.pdbx_description
1 polymer ?
#
loop_
_entity_poly.entity_id
_entity_poly.type
_entity_poly.pdbx_seq_one_letter_code
_entity_poly.pdbx_strand_id
1 'polypeptide(L)'
;MRERLRRGRRLGALVALSAVLLVAGCTNDESALDVKPISVTVAKQPEIAALVPAPIAKSGVLRVGTNPPYQPNEFKDRNGNIIGYDVDLMKAIAQVLGLRAKFFESDFDKIIPALQSGTYDVGMSSFTDSKEREKQVDFVTYYSAGVQWAQRTGGKVDPDNACGLRVGVQSTTVQDTDEVPAKSAACVKAGKPAIIKMKFDSQDQAVNALLLGQVDAISADSPVTAYAIKKTQGQLEAVGPIYDAAPYGFPVAKGSSLGPALQQAVQYLMDHGYYEQISKHWGVEDGMIQTSVINGAES
;
A
#
# COMPACT_ATOMS: atom_id res chain seq x y z
N MET A 1 27.22 43.05 -82.59
CA MET A 1 26.09 43.97 -82.73
C MET A 1 24.91 43.33 -82.03
N ARG A 2 24.64 43.80 -80.90
CA ARG A 2 23.38 44.25 -80.29
C ARG A 2 22.15 43.42 -80.68
N GLU A 3 21.40 42.79 -79.78
CA GLU A 3 20.44 43.35 -78.85
C GLU A 3 19.95 42.27 -77.83
N ARG A 4 20.10 42.55 -76.63
CA ARG A 4 19.16 42.83 -75.55
C ARG A 4 18.02 41.79 -75.28
N LEU A 5 18.28 41.16 -74.22
CA LEU A 5 17.45 40.63 -73.18
C LEU A 5 16.14 41.35 -72.85
N ARG A 6 15.09 40.58 -72.57
CA ARG A 6 14.09 40.95 -71.53
C ARG A 6 13.81 39.77 -70.59
N ARG A 7 14.20 39.97 -69.36
CA ARG A 7 13.91 39.15 -68.23
C ARG A 7 12.43 39.26 -67.87
N GLY A 8 11.71 38.14 -67.81
CA GLY A 8 10.45 37.98 -67.10
C GLY A 8 10.65 37.34 -65.75
N ARG A 9 10.53 38.13 -64.67
CA ARG A 9 10.49 37.63 -63.30
C ARG A 9 9.15 36.98 -63.09
N ARG A 10 9.11 35.66 -62.88
CA ARG A 10 7.97 34.98 -62.26
C ARG A 10 8.29 34.75 -60.76
N LEU A 11 7.57 35.49 -59.90
CA LEU A 11 7.51 35.25 -58.52
C LEU A 11 6.81 33.89 -58.30
N GLY A 12 7.56 32.91 -57.82
CA GLY A 12 6.99 31.69 -57.23
C GLY A 12 6.68 31.93 -55.77
N ALA A 13 5.41 31.97 -55.43
CA ALA A 13 4.97 31.99 -54.03
C ALA A 13 5.17 30.58 -53.43
N LEU A 14 6.13 30.43 -52.52
CA LEU A 14 6.29 29.28 -51.67
C LEU A 14 5.23 29.36 -50.57
N VAL A 15 4.21 28.52 -50.65
CA VAL A 15 3.28 28.26 -49.55
C VAL A 15 3.95 27.26 -48.61
N ALA A 16 4.48 27.76 -47.51
CA ALA A 16 4.96 26.92 -46.43
C ALA A 16 3.75 26.37 -45.66
N LEU A 17 3.43 25.11 -45.92
CA LEU A 17 2.42 24.36 -45.16
C LEU A 17 3.00 23.95 -43.81
N SER A 18 2.78 24.77 -42.78
CA SER A 18 3.16 24.45 -41.41
C SER A 18 2.21 23.36 -40.88
N ALA A 19 2.65 22.10 -40.91
CA ALA A 19 1.97 21.01 -40.23
C ALA A 19 2.17 21.19 -38.71
N VAL A 20 1.17 21.74 -38.04
CA VAL A 20 1.07 21.72 -36.58
C VAL A 20 0.74 20.29 -36.17
N LEU A 21 1.75 19.54 -35.78
CA LEU A 21 1.57 18.26 -35.08
C LEU A 21 0.95 18.57 -33.70
N LEU A 22 -0.35 18.42 -33.60
CA LEU A 22 -1.04 18.29 -32.32
C LEU A 22 -0.56 16.99 -31.66
N VAL A 23 0.46 17.09 -30.84
CA VAL A 23 0.79 16.04 -29.86
C VAL A 23 -0.36 16.09 -28.85
N ALA A 24 -1.40 15.29 -29.09
CA ALA A 24 -2.34 14.93 -28.04
C ALA A 24 -1.55 14.09 -27.02
N GLY A 25 -0.90 14.77 -26.08
CA GLY A 25 -0.38 14.12 -24.90
C GLY A 25 -1.58 13.51 -24.18
N CYS A 26 -1.64 12.18 -24.12
CA CYS A 26 -2.49 11.51 -23.18
C CYS A 26 -1.98 11.89 -21.78
N THR A 27 -2.48 12.99 -21.25
CA THR A 27 -2.39 13.25 -19.82
C THR A 27 -3.35 12.26 -19.19
N ASN A 28 -2.82 11.19 -18.61
CA ASN A 28 -3.59 10.39 -17.68
C ASN A 28 -4.12 11.37 -16.63
N ASP A 29 -5.43 11.53 -16.56
CA ASP A 29 -6.07 12.34 -15.55
C ASP A 29 -6.02 11.55 -14.21
N GLU A 30 -4.88 11.67 -13.54
CA GLU A 30 -4.69 11.10 -12.20
C GLU A 30 -5.46 11.88 -11.12
N SER A 31 -6.08 13.00 -11.46
CA SER A 31 -6.78 13.85 -10.50
C SER A 31 -7.99 13.18 -9.85
N ALA A 32 -8.64 12.24 -10.55
CA ALA A 32 -9.75 11.45 -10.02
C ALA A 32 -9.32 10.42 -8.94
N LEU A 33 -8.01 10.15 -8.82
CA LEU A 33 -7.42 9.24 -7.82
C LEU A 33 -6.63 9.99 -6.74
N ASP A 34 -6.56 11.32 -6.82
CA ASP A 34 -5.88 12.18 -5.84
C ASP A 34 -6.77 12.34 -4.59
N VAL A 35 -6.98 11.21 -3.87
CA VAL A 35 -7.66 11.25 -2.57
C VAL A 35 -6.79 12.04 -1.62
N LYS A 36 -7.32 13.17 -1.15
CA LYS A 36 -6.62 14.01 -0.16
C LYS A 36 -6.74 13.39 1.23
N PRO A 37 -5.73 13.55 2.10
CA PRO A 37 -5.86 13.11 3.48
C PRO A 37 -7.10 13.71 4.15
N ILE A 38 -7.75 12.91 5.02
CA ILE A 38 -8.79 13.43 5.90
C ILE A 38 -8.19 13.76 7.27
N SER A 39 -8.61 14.86 7.84
CA SER A 39 -8.24 15.21 9.21
C SER A 39 -9.47 15.16 10.10
N VAL A 40 -9.50 14.19 11.00
CA VAL A 40 -10.46 14.16 12.10
C VAL A 40 -9.88 14.87 13.31
N THR A 41 -10.74 15.54 14.09
CA THR A 41 -10.32 16.15 15.35
C THR A 41 -10.86 15.34 16.51
N VAL A 42 -9.95 14.72 17.25
CA VAL A 42 -10.28 13.84 18.37
C VAL A 42 -9.66 14.42 19.65
N ALA A 43 -10.47 14.52 20.70
CA ALA A 43 -9.96 14.96 22.00
C ALA A 43 -9.10 13.88 22.65
N LYS A 44 -8.01 14.29 23.31
CA LYS A 44 -7.20 13.38 24.14
C LYS A 44 -8.09 12.71 25.19
N GLN A 45 -7.93 11.39 25.34
CA GLN A 45 -8.59 10.61 26.37
C GLN A 45 -7.64 10.37 27.52
N PRO A 46 -7.81 11.05 28.67
CA PRO A 46 -6.82 11.02 29.77
C PRO A 46 -6.53 9.62 30.31
N GLU A 47 -7.56 8.76 30.41
CA GLU A 47 -7.43 7.39 30.92
C GLU A 47 -6.62 6.52 29.96
N ILE A 48 -6.87 6.63 28.65
CA ILE A 48 -6.12 5.87 27.63
C ILE A 48 -4.68 6.42 27.54
N ALA A 49 -4.51 7.75 27.56
CA ALA A 49 -3.21 8.39 27.50
C ALA A 49 -2.32 8.07 28.72
N ALA A 50 -2.91 7.75 29.86
CA ALA A 50 -2.17 7.31 31.06
C ALA A 50 -1.47 5.94 30.88
N LEU A 51 -1.88 5.13 29.91
CA LEU A 51 -1.26 3.85 29.58
C LEU A 51 0.01 4.00 28.74
N VAL A 52 0.23 5.19 28.14
CA VAL A 52 1.39 5.44 27.27
C VAL A 52 2.68 5.37 28.11
N PRO A 53 3.72 4.63 27.64
CA PRO A 53 5.01 4.59 28.34
C PRO A 53 5.56 5.99 28.64
N ALA A 54 6.05 6.20 29.86
CA ALA A 54 6.48 7.52 30.34
C ALA A 54 7.49 8.24 29.42
N PRO A 55 8.49 7.57 28.81
CA PRO A 55 9.40 8.22 27.85
C PRO A 55 8.68 8.78 26.64
N ILE A 56 7.69 8.05 26.07
CA ILE A 56 6.91 8.47 24.92
C ILE A 56 5.99 9.64 25.32
N ALA A 57 5.27 9.49 26.43
CA ALA A 57 4.40 10.55 26.95
C ALA A 57 5.17 11.86 27.19
N LYS A 58 6.37 11.79 27.77
CA LYS A 58 7.24 12.94 28.01
C LYS A 58 7.74 13.59 26.70
N SER A 59 8.01 12.81 25.69
CA SER A 59 8.45 13.33 24.38
C SER A 59 7.32 14.03 23.62
N GLY A 60 6.08 13.65 23.88
CA GLY A 60 4.90 14.09 23.13
C GLY A 60 4.86 13.58 21.68
N VAL A 61 5.74 12.65 21.30
CA VAL A 61 5.89 12.16 19.93
C VAL A 61 5.82 10.63 19.91
N LEU A 62 4.98 10.09 19.00
CA LEU A 62 4.93 8.69 18.65
C LEU A 62 5.76 8.50 17.37
N ARG A 63 6.86 7.75 17.45
CA ARG A 63 7.74 7.45 16.32
C ARG A 63 7.20 6.25 15.56
N VAL A 64 6.79 6.48 14.32
CA VAL A 64 6.09 5.50 13.47
C VAL A 64 6.96 5.09 12.30
N GLY A 65 7.36 3.82 12.22
CA GLY A 65 8.06 3.24 11.07
C GLY A 65 7.04 2.77 10.01
N THR A 66 7.25 3.13 8.72
CA THR A 66 6.33 2.82 7.63
C THR A 66 7.06 2.64 6.31
N ASN A 67 6.52 1.86 5.37
CA ASN A 67 7.13 1.55 4.08
C ASN A 67 6.26 2.00 2.89
N PRO A 68 6.19 3.32 2.59
CA PRO A 68 5.58 3.79 1.35
C PRO A 68 6.46 3.46 0.13
N PRO A 69 5.87 3.16 -1.08
CA PRO A 69 4.44 3.25 -1.38
C PRO A 69 3.70 1.91 -1.26
N TYR A 70 2.56 1.91 -0.55
CA TYR A 70 1.62 0.79 -0.44
C TYR A 70 0.18 1.33 -0.45
N GLN A 71 -0.23 1.90 -1.59
CA GLN A 71 -1.54 2.56 -1.72
C GLN A 71 -2.72 1.59 -1.57
N PRO A 72 -3.83 2.01 -0.96
CA PRO A 72 -4.16 3.35 -0.45
C PRO A 72 -3.72 3.59 1.00
N ASN A 73 -2.99 2.67 1.63
CA ASN A 73 -2.72 2.63 3.06
C ASN A 73 -1.62 3.63 3.48
N GLU A 74 -0.45 3.61 2.81
CA GLU A 74 0.63 4.59 3.00
C GLU A 74 1.37 4.85 1.70
N PHE A 75 1.47 6.11 1.32
CA PHE A 75 2.18 6.54 0.11
C PHE A 75 2.55 8.01 0.18
N LYS A 76 3.29 8.51 -0.79
CA LYS A 76 3.69 9.92 -0.85
C LYS A 76 2.79 10.70 -1.80
N ASP A 77 2.36 11.88 -1.36
CA ASP A 77 1.74 12.87 -2.24
C ASP A 77 2.79 13.54 -3.15
N ARG A 78 2.35 14.45 -4.03
CA ARG A 78 3.24 15.19 -4.94
C ARG A 78 4.26 16.07 -4.24
N ASN A 79 4.06 16.38 -2.96
CA ASN A 79 4.94 17.20 -2.14
C ASN A 79 5.90 16.33 -1.31
N GLY A 80 5.82 15.00 -1.43
CA GLY A 80 6.62 14.05 -0.67
C GLY A 80 6.11 13.76 0.74
N ASN A 81 4.92 14.24 1.12
CA ASN A 81 4.32 13.92 2.40
C ASN A 81 3.78 12.50 2.39
N ILE A 82 3.99 11.75 3.48
CA ILE A 82 3.39 10.43 3.67
C ILE A 82 1.91 10.62 4.03
N ILE A 83 1.03 10.04 3.23
CA ILE A 83 -0.43 10.11 3.34
C ILE A 83 -1.02 8.70 3.14
N GLY A 84 -2.28 8.51 3.45
CA GLY A 84 -2.99 7.24 3.25
C GLY A 84 -3.92 6.90 4.42
N TYR A 85 -4.63 5.81 4.27
CA TYR A 85 -5.57 5.31 5.27
C TYR A 85 -4.90 5.07 6.62
N ASP A 86 -3.81 4.30 6.64
CA ASP A 86 -3.06 3.98 7.85
C ASP A 86 -2.49 5.25 8.50
N VAL A 87 -2.05 6.20 7.67
CA VAL A 87 -1.49 7.47 8.14
C VAL A 87 -2.52 8.33 8.86
N ASP A 88 -3.72 8.46 8.29
CA ASP A 88 -4.78 9.27 8.88
C ASP A 88 -5.36 8.59 10.13
N LEU A 89 -5.47 7.25 10.13
CA LEU A 89 -5.86 6.49 11.31
C LEU A 89 -4.81 6.64 12.44
N MET A 90 -3.53 6.51 12.13
CA MET A 90 -2.45 6.66 13.12
C MET A 90 -2.38 8.09 13.70
N LYS A 91 -2.67 9.12 12.89
CA LYS A 91 -2.80 10.50 13.39
C LYS A 91 -3.96 10.65 14.38
N ALA A 92 -5.11 10.02 14.09
CA ALA A 92 -6.26 10.02 14.98
C ALA A 92 -5.96 9.26 16.30
N ILE A 93 -5.31 8.11 16.22
CA ILE A 93 -4.82 7.34 17.38
C ILE A 93 -3.90 8.23 18.24
N ALA A 94 -2.93 8.89 17.63
CA ALA A 94 -2.01 9.76 18.34
C ALA A 94 -2.74 10.92 19.07
N GLN A 95 -3.81 11.49 18.48
CA GLN A 95 -4.63 12.50 19.17
C GLN A 95 -5.32 11.94 20.42
N VAL A 96 -5.91 10.72 20.34
CA VAL A 96 -6.51 10.03 21.50
C VAL A 96 -5.50 9.89 22.62
N LEU A 97 -4.25 9.55 22.30
CA LEU A 97 -3.14 9.39 23.25
C LEU A 97 -2.53 10.73 23.73
N GLY A 98 -2.92 11.86 23.13
CA GLY A 98 -2.32 13.16 23.41
C GLY A 98 -0.89 13.30 22.90
N LEU A 99 -0.57 12.58 21.82
CA LEU A 99 0.72 12.55 21.14
C LEU A 99 0.63 13.15 19.73
N ARG A 100 1.77 13.40 19.11
CA ARG A 100 1.91 13.72 17.70
C ARG A 100 2.62 12.55 16.99
N ALA A 101 1.99 11.93 16.00
CA ALA A 101 2.64 10.93 15.15
C ALA A 101 3.73 11.57 14.29
N LYS A 102 4.91 10.95 14.24
CA LYS A 102 5.99 11.30 13.33
C LYS A 102 6.39 10.08 12.55
N PHE A 103 6.19 10.13 11.23
CA PHE A 103 6.42 9.03 10.31
C PHE A 103 7.87 9.01 9.83
N PHE A 104 8.44 7.81 9.78
CA PHE A 104 9.79 7.55 9.28
C PHE A 104 9.70 6.45 8.23
N GLU A 105 10.18 6.75 7.03
CA GLU A 105 10.27 5.78 5.95
C GLU A 105 11.36 4.74 6.25
N SER A 106 11.03 3.49 5.99
CA SER A 106 11.93 2.34 6.21
C SER A 106 11.58 1.25 5.21
N ASP A 107 12.53 0.39 4.88
CA ASP A 107 12.21 -0.86 4.19
C ASP A 107 11.29 -1.71 5.08
N PHE A 108 10.37 -2.44 4.46
CA PHE A 108 9.36 -3.21 5.17
C PHE A 108 9.98 -4.23 6.15
N ASP A 109 11.01 -4.95 5.71
CA ASP A 109 11.75 -5.95 6.49
C ASP A 109 12.57 -5.36 7.66
N LYS A 110 12.78 -4.04 7.68
CA LYS A 110 13.54 -3.34 8.72
C LYS A 110 12.66 -2.83 9.87
N ILE A 111 11.35 -2.76 9.69
CA ILE A 111 10.45 -2.13 10.67
C ILE A 111 10.41 -2.95 11.97
N ILE A 112 10.20 -4.28 11.90
CA ILE A 112 10.18 -5.14 13.10
C ILE A 112 11.53 -5.12 13.85
N PRO A 113 12.69 -5.28 13.22
CA PRO A 113 13.99 -5.09 13.89
C PRO A 113 14.15 -3.69 14.53
N ALA A 114 13.65 -2.64 13.89
CA ALA A 114 13.72 -1.28 14.43
C ALA A 114 12.81 -1.06 15.66
N LEU A 115 11.68 -1.78 15.75
CA LEU A 115 10.85 -1.83 16.96
C LEU A 115 11.57 -2.53 18.11
N GLN A 116 12.21 -3.66 17.84
CA GLN A 116 12.97 -4.42 18.84
C GLN A 116 14.16 -3.63 19.40
N SER A 117 14.80 -2.80 18.57
CA SER A 117 15.90 -1.91 18.98
C SER A 117 15.45 -0.59 19.62
N GLY A 118 14.13 -0.31 19.65
CA GLY A 118 13.58 0.94 20.17
C GLY A 118 13.82 2.17 19.26
N THR A 119 14.16 1.96 17.99
CA THR A 119 14.27 3.05 16.99
C THR A 119 12.90 3.64 16.68
N TYR A 120 11.88 2.81 16.54
CA TYR A 120 10.47 3.20 16.41
C TYR A 120 9.69 2.75 17.64
N ASP A 121 8.57 3.42 17.91
CA ASP A 121 7.64 3.06 18.98
C ASP A 121 6.56 2.11 18.45
N VAL A 122 6.14 2.29 17.20
CA VAL A 122 5.11 1.52 16.51
C VAL A 122 5.47 1.37 15.03
N GLY A 123 5.16 0.22 14.45
CA GLY A 123 5.15 0.00 13.01
C GLY A 123 3.76 0.26 12.44
N MET A 124 3.71 0.79 11.23
CA MET A 124 2.47 1.09 10.50
C MET A 124 2.74 0.89 9.01
N SER A 125 2.45 -0.28 8.50
CA SER A 125 2.65 -0.62 7.10
C SER A 125 1.83 -1.85 6.71
N SER A 126 0.54 -1.82 7.05
CA SER A 126 -0.42 -2.87 6.70
C SER A 126 0.07 -4.28 7.05
N PHE A 127 0.75 -4.42 8.20
CA PHE A 127 1.31 -5.71 8.61
C PHE A 127 0.20 -6.73 8.89
N THR A 128 0.23 -7.84 8.18
CA THR A 128 -0.54 -9.01 8.59
C THR A 128 -0.05 -9.47 9.97
N ASP A 129 -0.96 -9.52 10.94
CA ASP A 129 -0.75 -10.18 12.22
C ASP A 129 -0.71 -11.69 11.96
N SER A 130 0.43 -12.32 12.19
CA SER A 130 0.64 -13.77 12.03
C SER A 130 1.33 -14.36 13.24
N LYS A 131 1.06 -15.64 13.53
CA LYS A 131 1.69 -16.34 14.67
C LYS A 131 3.22 -16.30 14.64
N GLU A 132 3.81 -16.26 13.43
CA GLU A 132 5.26 -16.17 13.29
C GLU A 132 5.79 -14.79 13.72
N ARG A 133 5.12 -13.72 13.29
CA ARG A 133 5.48 -12.35 13.67
C ARG A 133 5.18 -12.04 15.13
N GLU A 134 4.09 -12.62 15.69
CA GLU A 134 3.75 -12.49 17.11
C GLU A 134 4.85 -13.01 18.04
N LYS A 135 5.73 -13.90 17.58
CA LYS A 135 6.90 -14.34 18.37
C LYS A 135 7.89 -13.20 18.61
N GLN A 136 7.91 -12.21 17.77
CA GLN A 136 8.90 -11.13 17.75
C GLN A 136 8.37 -9.81 18.29
N VAL A 137 7.10 -9.50 18.05
CA VAL A 137 6.42 -8.25 18.40
C VAL A 137 5.00 -8.57 18.87
N ASP A 138 4.31 -7.59 19.46
CA ASP A 138 2.86 -7.67 19.68
C ASP A 138 2.15 -6.81 18.64
N PHE A 139 1.00 -7.26 18.14
CA PHE A 139 0.18 -6.57 17.19
C PHE A 139 -1.08 -5.99 17.82
N VAL A 140 -1.46 -4.79 17.41
CA VAL A 140 -2.77 -4.20 17.74
C VAL A 140 -3.60 -4.19 16.46
N THR A 141 -4.64 -5.04 16.42
CA THR A 141 -5.45 -5.20 15.20
C THR A 141 -6.31 -3.98 14.90
N TYR A 142 -6.43 -3.64 13.61
CA TYR A 142 -7.23 -2.48 13.19
C TYR A 142 -7.99 -2.66 11.88
N TYR A 143 -7.75 -3.74 11.13
CA TYR A 143 -8.34 -3.96 9.80
C TYR A 143 -8.26 -5.45 9.46
N SER A 144 -8.95 -5.90 8.41
CA SER A 144 -8.83 -7.25 7.86
C SER A 144 -8.66 -7.19 6.36
N ALA A 145 -7.66 -7.88 5.82
CA ALA A 145 -7.42 -7.97 4.39
C ALA A 145 -7.14 -9.42 4.00
N GLY A 146 -7.59 -9.80 2.81
CA GLY A 146 -7.24 -11.09 2.21
C GLY A 146 -6.22 -10.93 1.08
N VAL A 147 -5.76 -12.04 0.55
CA VAL A 147 -4.92 -12.07 -0.65
C VAL A 147 -5.77 -11.89 -1.89
N GLN A 148 -5.32 -11.06 -2.82
CA GLN A 148 -5.92 -10.88 -4.14
C GLN A 148 -4.84 -10.85 -5.22
N TRP A 149 -5.00 -11.71 -6.23
CA TRP A 149 -4.13 -11.67 -7.40
C TRP A 149 -4.63 -10.69 -8.45
N ALA A 150 -3.69 -10.16 -9.25
CA ALA A 150 -4.01 -9.39 -10.44
C ALA A 150 -3.15 -9.84 -11.63
N GLN A 151 -3.71 -9.64 -12.82
CA GLN A 151 -3.06 -9.87 -14.11
C GLN A 151 -3.30 -8.68 -15.05
N ARG A 152 -2.61 -8.64 -16.18
CA ARG A 152 -3.00 -7.74 -17.29
C ARG A 152 -4.34 -8.16 -17.83
N THR A 153 -5.19 -7.19 -18.16
CA THR A 153 -6.53 -7.41 -18.70
C THR A 153 -6.51 -8.35 -19.91
N GLY A 154 -7.40 -9.34 -19.90
CA GLY A 154 -7.51 -10.40 -20.92
C GLY A 154 -6.51 -11.53 -20.74
N GLY A 155 -5.76 -11.58 -19.65
CA GLY A 155 -4.92 -12.70 -19.26
C GLY A 155 -5.72 -13.98 -18.98
N LYS A 156 -5.02 -15.06 -18.65
CA LYS A 156 -5.64 -16.36 -18.31
C LYS A 156 -4.97 -16.99 -17.09
N VAL A 157 -4.54 -16.16 -16.15
CA VAL A 157 -3.94 -16.66 -14.91
C VAL A 157 -5.03 -17.27 -14.05
N ASP A 158 -4.72 -18.41 -13.48
CA ASP A 158 -5.50 -19.06 -12.43
C ASP A 158 -4.61 -19.20 -11.21
N PRO A 159 -4.90 -18.49 -10.10
CA PRO A 159 -4.08 -18.54 -8.88
C PRO A 159 -3.91 -19.95 -8.31
N ASP A 160 -4.87 -20.84 -8.55
CA ASP A 160 -4.81 -22.24 -8.07
C ASP A 160 -4.05 -23.16 -9.04
N ASN A 161 -3.71 -22.67 -10.23
CA ASN A 161 -2.94 -23.40 -11.23
C ASN A 161 -1.87 -22.53 -11.90
N ALA A 162 -1.19 -21.69 -11.13
CA ALA A 162 -0.16 -20.75 -11.61
C ALA A 162 1.22 -21.41 -11.85
N CYS A 163 1.27 -22.74 -12.01
CA CYS A 163 2.51 -23.48 -12.18
C CYS A 163 3.33 -23.01 -13.39
N GLY A 164 4.61 -22.69 -13.18
CA GLY A 164 5.51 -22.19 -14.21
C GLY A 164 5.34 -20.71 -14.55
N LEU A 165 4.34 -20.02 -14.00
CA LEU A 165 4.15 -18.60 -14.21
C LEU A 165 5.12 -17.77 -13.36
N ARG A 166 5.44 -16.57 -13.84
CA ARG A 166 6.21 -15.55 -13.10
C ARG A 166 5.23 -14.75 -12.25
N VAL A 167 5.39 -14.80 -10.93
CA VAL A 167 4.52 -14.11 -9.97
C VAL A 167 5.33 -13.09 -9.18
N GLY A 168 4.95 -11.82 -9.29
CA GLY A 168 5.56 -10.72 -8.55
C GLY A 168 4.96 -10.57 -7.16
N VAL A 169 5.80 -10.40 -6.16
CA VAL A 169 5.42 -10.14 -4.76
C VAL A 169 6.34 -9.10 -4.15
N GLN A 170 5.87 -8.34 -3.17
CA GLN A 170 6.77 -7.53 -2.35
C GLN A 170 7.53 -8.43 -1.37
N SER A 171 8.81 -8.17 -1.18
CA SER A 171 9.69 -8.94 -0.29
C SER A 171 9.18 -8.93 1.15
N THR A 172 9.29 -10.08 1.83
CA THR A 172 8.95 -10.30 3.25
C THR A 172 7.47 -10.12 3.63
N THR A 173 6.58 -9.92 2.66
CA THR A 173 5.13 -10.04 2.86
C THR A 173 4.71 -11.51 3.04
N VAL A 174 3.50 -11.76 3.51
CA VAL A 174 2.97 -13.14 3.60
C VAL A 174 2.83 -13.78 2.22
N GLN A 175 2.65 -13.00 1.16
CA GLN A 175 2.66 -13.50 -0.21
C GLN A 175 4.04 -14.02 -0.62
N ASP A 176 5.13 -13.36 -0.17
CA ASP A 176 6.50 -13.81 -0.42
C ASP A 176 6.89 -15.01 0.43
N THR A 177 6.52 -15.02 1.74
CA THR A 177 7.04 -16.02 2.69
C THR A 177 6.19 -17.29 2.76
N ASP A 178 4.89 -17.20 2.57
CA ASP A 178 3.97 -18.28 2.84
C ASP A 178 3.10 -18.65 1.63
N GLU A 179 2.36 -17.72 1.06
CA GLU A 179 1.31 -17.99 0.07
C GLU A 179 1.88 -18.52 -1.26
N VAL A 180 2.73 -17.75 -1.95
CA VAL A 180 3.31 -18.18 -3.24
C VAL A 180 4.24 -19.39 -3.09
N PRO A 181 5.06 -19.52 -2.03
CA PRO A 181 5.80 -20.76 -1.76
C PRO A 181 4.90 -22.00 -1.59
N ALA A 182 3.78 -21.89 -0.86
CA ALA A 182 2.86 -23.01 -0.68
C ALA A 182 2.23 -23.44 -2.02
N LYS A 183 1.75 -22.49 -2.84
CA LYS A 183 1.23 -22.77 -4.18
C LYS A 183 2.31 -23.36 -5.11
N SER A 184 3.53 -22.88 -5.03
CA SER A 184 4.67 -23.42 -5.80
C SER A 184 5.00 -24.86 -5.40
N ALA A 185 5.00 -25.16 -4.09
CA ALA A 185 5.20 -26.53 -3.60
C ALA A 185 4.09 -27.49 -4.06
N ALA A 186 2.84 -27.02 -4.10
CA ALA A 186 1.72 -27.79 -4.65
C ALA A 186 1.92 -28.11 -6.14
N CYS A 187 2.43 -27.18 -6.93
CA CYS A 187 2.78 -27.42 -8.33
C CYS A 187 3.83 -28.54 -8.46
N VAL A 188 4.92 -28.46 -7.70
CA VAL A 188 6.00 -29.46 -7.73
C VAL A 188 5.48 -30.83 -7.30
N LYS A 189 4.65 -30.89 -6.25
CA LYS A 189 4.02 -32.14 -5.80
C LYS A 189 3.12 -32.76 -6.87
N ALA A 190 2.50 -31.95 -7.71
CA ALA A 190 1.69 -32.39 -8.85
C ALA A 190 2.51 -32.71 -10.11
N GLY A 191 3.85 -32.71 -10.05
CA GLY A 191 4.73 -32.98 -11.19
C GLY A 191 4.76 -31.82 -12.21
N LYS A 192 4.31 -30.63 -11.84
CA LYS A 192 4.31 -29.42 -12.68
C LYS A 192 5.50 -28.52 -12.35
N PRO A 193 5.86 -27.58 -13.24
CA PRO A 193 6.90 -26.59 -12.95
C PRO A 193 6.56 -25.73 -11.72
N ALA A 194 7.55 -25.41 -10.92
CA ALA A 194 7.40 -24.48 -9.80
C ALA A 194 6.97 -23.09 -10.30
N ILE A 195 6.28 -22.33 -9.46
CA ILE A 195 6.04 -20.91 -9.72
C ILE A 195 7.40 -20.16 -9.69
N ILE A 196 7.63 -19.27 -10.64
CA ILE A 196 8.79 -18.41 -10.70
C ILE A 196 8.46 -17.14 -9.90
N LYS A 197 8.72 -17.19 -8.58
CA LYS A 197 8.48 -16.07 -7.70
C LYS A 197 9.51 -14.96 -7.92
N MET A 198 9.05 -13.75 -8.24
CA MET A 198 9.88 -12.56 -8.43
C MET A 198 9.62 -11.56 -7.30
N LYS A 199 10.68 -11.22 -6.57
CA LYS A 199 10.63 -10.36 -5.38
C LYS A 199 10.97 -8.92 -5.76
N PHE A 200 10.24 -7.99 -5.18
CA PHE A 200 10.42 -6.55 -5.35
C PHE A 200 10.50 -5.87 -3.98
N ASP A 201 11.25 -4.77 -3.88
CA ASP A 201 11.39 -4.03 -2.62
C ASP A 201 10.12 -3.27 -2.25
N SER A 202 9.28 -2.91 -3.25
CA SER A 202 7.98 -2.26 -3.05
C SER A 202 6.90 -2.89 -3.91
N GLN A 203 5.63 -2.76 -3.48
CA GLN A 203 4.49 -3.25 -4.24
C GLN A 203 4.33 -2.54 -5.59
N ASP A 204 4.61 -1.24 -5.65
CA ASP A 204 4.56 -0.49 -6.92
C ASP A 204 5.53 -1.04 -7.97
N GLN A 205 6.70 -1.53 -7.55
CA GLN A 205 7.64 -2.19 -8.48
C GLN A 205 7.04 -3.49 -9.03
N ALA A 206 6.36 -4.28 -8.21
CA ALA A 206 5.67 -5.48 -8.66
C ALA A 206 4.53 -5.15 -9.65
N VAL A 207 3.73 -4.11 -9.36
CA VAL A 207 2.68 -3.61 -10.28
C VAL A 207 3.27 -3.14 -11.60
N ASN A 208 4.37 -2.37 -11.58
CA ASN A 208 5.04 -1.92 -12.79
C ASN A 208 5.62 -3.09 -13.59
N ALA A 209 6.19 -4.10 -12.93
CA ALA A 209 6.66 -5.32 -13.58
C ALA A 209 5.52 -6.09 -14.28
N LEU A 210 4.32 -6.11 -13.68
CA LEU A 210 3.14 -6.69 -14.30
C LEU A 210 2.71 -5.91 -15.55
N LEU A 211 2.62 -4.59 -15.47
CA LEU A 211 2.26 -3.72 -16.59
C LEU A 211 3.23 -3.89 -17.77
N LEU A 212 4.54 -3.99 -17.47
CA LEU A 212 5.60 -4.18 -18.47
C LEU A 212 5.73 -5.63 -18.99
N GLY A 213 4.93 -6.57 -18.48
CA GLY A 213 5.00 -7.98 -18.90
C GLY A 213 6.21 -8.75 -18.38
N GLN A 214 6.92 -8.22 -17.40
CA GLN A 214 8.05 -8.89 -16.75
C GLN A 214 7.59 -10.03 -15.83
N VAL A 215 6.39 -9.88 -15.23
CA VAL A 215 5.66 -10.94 -14.53
C VAL A 215 4.32 -11.20 -15.19
N ASP A 216 3.75 -12.38 -14.95
CA ASP A 216 2.46 -12.80 -15.52
C ASP A 216 1.30 -12.43 -14.60
N ALA A 217 1.55 -12.41 -13.31
CA ALA A 217 0.63 -11.98 -12.25
C ALA A 217 1.40 -11.33 -11.09
N ILE A 218 0.66 -10.64 -10.22
CA ILE A 218 1.11 -10.24 -8.89
C ILE A 218 0.18 -10.80 -7.84
N SER A 219 0.69 -11.01 -6.62
CA SER A 219 -0.08 -11.33 -5.43
C SER A 219 0.18 -10.26 -4.38
N ALA A 220 -0.87 -9.68 -3.82
CA ALA A 220 -0.81 -8.67 -2.78
C ALA A 220 -2.09 -8.68 -1.95
N ASP A 221 -2.16 -7.80 -0.95
CA ASP A 221 -3.35 -7.62 -0.13
C ASP A 221 -4.48 -6.98 -0.94
N SER A 222 -5.71 -7.40 -0.64
CA SER A 222 -6.90 -7.06 -1.43
C SER A 222 -7.13 -5.55 -1.62
N PRO A 223 -7.00 -4.66 -0.61
CA PRO A 223 -7.20 -3.23 -0.82
C PRO A 223 -6.14 -2.62 -1.74
N VAL A 224 -4.91 -3.12 -1.69
CA VAL A 224 -3.79 -2.63 -2.50
C VAL A 224 -3.94 -3.08 -3.95
N THR A 225 -4.33 -4.34 -4.17
CA THR A 225 -4.63 -4.86 -5.50
C THR A 225 -5.82 -4.12 -6.13
N ALA A 226 -6.89 -3.88 -5.38
CA ALA A 226 -8.04 -3.12 -5.85
C ALA A 226 -7.67 -1.69 -6.25
N TYR A 227 -6.82 -1.03 -5.45
CA TYR A 227 -6.32 0.30 -5.76
C TYR A 227 -5.46 0.31 -7.04
N ALA A 228 -4.53 -0.64 -7.19
CA ALA A 228 -3.69 -0.77 -8.38
C ALA A 228 -4.53 -0.97 -9.65
N ILE A 229 -5.56 -1.82 -9.60
CA ILE A 229 -6.50 -2.02 -10.72
C ILE A 229 -7.22 -0.72 -11.07
N LYS A 230 -7.76 -0.02 -10.07
CA LYS A 230 -8.44 1.27 -10.27
C LYS A 230 -7.50 2.32 -10.88
N LYS A 231 -6.26 2.41 -10.39
CA LYS A 231 -5.25 3.37 -10.85
C LYS A 231 -4.80 3.12 -12.29
N THR A 232 -4.77 1.87 -12.71
CA THR A 232 -4.31 1.48 -14.05
C THR A 232 -5.41 1.56 -15.11
N GLN A 233 -6.62 2.06 -14.77
CA GLN A 233 -7.70 2.37 -15.71
C GLN A 233 -8.01 1.23 -16.70
N GLY A 234 -8.13 0.01 -16.19
CA GLY A 234 -8.48 -1.18 -16.98
C GLY A 234 -7.32 -1.89 -17.65
N GLN A 235 -6.07 -1.51 -17.39
CA GLN A 235 -4.90 -2.28 -17.85
C GLN A 235 -4.67 -3.55 -17.02
N LEU A 236 -5.12 -3.53 -15.75
CA LEU A 236 -5.08 -4.68 -14.84
C LEU A 236 -6.49 -5.09 -14.47
N GLU A 237 -6.64 -6.36 -14.13
CA GLU A 237 -7.86 -6.95 -13.58
C GLU A 237 -7.55 -7.91 -12.45
N ALA A 238 -8.50 -8.06 -11.52
CA ALA A 238 -8.41 -9.03 -10.44
C ALA A 238 -8.57 -10.47 -10.99
N VAL A 239 -7.91 -11.42 -10.35
CA VAL A 239 -7.97 -12.84 -10.71
C VAL A 239 -8.34 -13.67 -9.50
N GLY A 240 -9.39 -14.47 -9.65
CA GLY A 240 -9.92 -15.29 -8.57
C GLY A 240 -10.62 -14.48 -7.47
N PRO A 241 -11.13 -15.13 -6.44
CA PRO A 241 -11.71 -14.48 -5.27
C PRO A 241 -10.61 -13.89 -4.36
N ILE A 242 -11.01 -13.06 -3.40
CA ILE A 242 -10.20 -12.75 -2.22
C ILE A 242 -10.23 -13.97 -1.29
N TYR A 243 -9.10 -14.36 -0.73
CA TYR A 243 -8.96 -15.51 0.15
C TYR A 243 -7.94 -15.24 1.26
N ASP A 244 -7.85 -16.14 2.25
CA ASP A 244 -6.91 -16.09 3.38
C ASP A 244 -6.92 -14.71 4.08
N ALA A 245 -8.14 -14.21 4.38
CA ALA A 245 -8.29 -12.97 5.12
C ALA A 245 -7.68 -13.10 6.51
N ALA A 246 -6.86 -12.11 6.87
CA ALA A 246 -6.17 -12.04 8.15
C ALA A 246 -6.18 -10.62 8.71
N PRO A 247 -6.03 -10.45 10.04
CA PRO A 247 -5.96 -9.13 10.63
C PRO A 247 -4.72 -8.36 10.18
N TYR A 248 -4.88 -7.07 9.89
CA TYR A 248 -3.78 -6.12 9.95
C TYR A 248 -3.62 -5.64 11.39
N GLY A 249 -2.37 -5.51 11.82
CA GLY A 249 -2.05 -4.97 13.13
C GLY A 249 -0.91 -3.96 13.09
N PHE A 250 -0.92 -3.04 14.04
CA PHE A 250 0.20 -2.15 14.32
C PHE A 250 1.19 -2.89 15.23
N PRO A 251 2.37 -3.31 14.75
CA PRO A 251 3.35 -3.97 15.60
C PRO A 251 4.01 -2.98 16.58
N VAL A 252 4.18 -3.43 17.81
CA VAL A 252 4.94 -2.78 18.88
C VAL A 252 5.96 -3.74 19.47
N ALA A 253 6.97 -3.25 20.16
CA ALA A 253 7.93 -4.12 20.87
C ALA A 253 7.17 -5.08 21.81
N LYS A 254 7.60 -6.35 21.83
CA LYS A 254 6.99 -7.42 22.62
C LYS A 254 6.85 -7.03 24.07
N GLY A 255 5.65 -7.18 24.62
CA GLY A 255 5.33 -6.84 26.03
C GLY A 255 5.32 -5.34 26.35
N SER A 256 5.35 -4.48 25.34
CA SER A 256 5.28 -3.01 25.56
C SER A 256 3.92 -2.58 26.09
N SER A 257 3.90 -1.73 27.11
CA SER A 257 2.66 -1.11 27.59
C SER A 257 2.03 -0.14 26.56
N LEU A 258 2.71 0.16 25.47
CA LEU A 258 2.12 0.90 24.35
C LEU A 258 1.03 0.10 23.63
N GLY A 259 1.13 -1.24 23.59
CA GLY A 259 0.13 -2.10 22.95
C GLY A 259 -1.29 -1.87 23.51
N PRO A 260 -1.52 -2.00 24.83
CA PRO A 260 -2.81 -1.69 25.45
C PRO A 260 -3.29 -0.24 25.20
N ALA A 261 -2.38 0.74 25.21
CA ALA A 261 -2.74 2.15 24.90
C ALA A 261 -3.25 2.31 23.46
N LEU A 262 -2.54 1.73 22.50
CA LEU A 262 -2.95 1.73 21.09
C LEU A 262 -4.27 1.00 20.88
N GLN A 263 -4.42 -0.18 21.48
CA GLN A 263 -5.63 -1.00 21.34
C GLN A 263 -6.87 -0.23 21.85
N GLN A 264 -6.80 0.40 23.01
CA GLN A 264 -7.90 1.20 23.53
C GLN A 264 -8.14 2.47 22.68
N ALA A 265 -7.08 3.07 22.12
CA ALA A 265 -7.24 4.20 21.22
C ALA A 265 -7.92 3.82 19.90
N VAL A 266 -7.55 2.67 19.30
CA VAL A 266 -8.22 2.14 18.11
C VAL A 266 -9.68 1.84 18.42
N GLN A 267 -9.98 1.14 19.53
CA GLN A 267 -11.36 0.84 19.92
C GLN A 267 -12.18 2.11 20.16
N TYR A 268 -11.59 3.11 20.84
CA TYR A 268 -12.24 4.40 21.02
C TYR A 268 -12.65 5.06 19.69
N LEU A 269 -11.76 5.02 18.68
CA LEU A 269 -12.07 5.57 17.35
C LEU A 269 -13.18 4.77 16.64
N MET A 270 -13.24 3.44 16.84
CA MET A 270 -14.31 2.58 16.33
C MET A 270 -15.65 2.94 16.98
N ASP A 271 -15.70 3.00 18.30
CA ASP A 271 -16.92 3.23 19.08
C ASP A 271 -17.53 4.62 18.84
N HIS A 272 -16.71 5.59 18.41
CA HIS A 272 -17.15 6.98 18.18
C HIS A 272 -17.26 7.37 16.70
N GLY A 273 -17.16 6.40 15.76
CA GLY A 273 -17.37 6.59 14.34
C GLY A 273 -16.24 7.26 13.56
N TYR A 274 -15.13 7.65 14.22
CA TYR A 274 -13.96 8.23 13.53
C TYR A 274 -13.28 7.22 12.63
N TYR A 275 -13.20 5.98 13.07
CA TYR A 275 -12.64 4.87 12.29
C TYR A 275 -13.44 4.63 11.00
N GLU A 276 -14.77 4.58 11.08
CA GLU A 276 -15.65 4.43 9.92
C GLU A 276 -15.51 5.61 8.95
N GLN A 277 -15.45 6.84 9.49
CA GLN A 277 -15.27 8.05 8.68
C GLN A 277 -13.98 8.01 7.86
N ILE A 278 -12.87 7.59 8.48
CA ILE A 278 -11.57 7.47 7.81
C ILE A 278 -11.59 6.34 6.78
N SER A 279 -12.14 5.17 7.13
CA SER A 279 -12.21 4.01 6.23
C SER A 279 -13.03 4.30 4.98
N LYS A 280 -14.21 4.90 5.12
CA LYS A 280 -15.06 5.32 3.99
C LYS A 280 -14.41 6.38 3.11
N HIS A 281 -13.67 7.31 3.71
CA HIS A 281 -12.96 8.34 2.95
C HIS A 281 -11.93 7.73 1.99
N TRP A 282 -11.24 6.69 2.43
CA TRP A 282 -10.24 5.99 1.64
C TRP A 282 -10.80 4.86 0.76
N GLY A 283 -12.10 4.52 0.91
CA GLY A 283 -12.77 3.45 0.16
C GLY A 283 -12.26 2.07 0.54
N VAL A 284 -12.00 1.87 1.83
CA VAL A 284 -11.49 0.60 2.39
C VAL A 284 -12.43 0.04 3.46
N GLU A 285 -13.69 0.42 3.44
CA GLU A 285 -14.69 0.01 4.44
C GLU A 285 -14.93 -1.50 4.48
N ASP A 286 -14.71 -2.21 3.40
CA ASP A 286 -14.95 -3.66 3.32
C ASP A 286 -14.07 -4.49 4.29
N GLY A 287 -12.92 -3.96 4.70
CA GLY A 287 -12.02 -4.61 5.65
C GLY A 287 -12.15 -4.10 7.09
N MET A 288 -13.16 -3.29 7.40
CA MET A 288 -13.39 -2.79 8.75
C MET A 288 -13.68 -3.94 9.73
N ILE A 289 -13.07 -3.86 10.92
CA ILE A 289 -13.34 -4.75 12.06
C ILE A 289 -14.13 -4.01 13.14
N GLN A 290 -14.81 -4.75 14.00
CA GLN A 290 -15.63 -4.18 15.09
C GLN A 290 -14.88 -4.10 16.41
N THR A 291 -13.86 -4.93 16.59
CA THR A 291 -13.12 -5.04 17.85
C THR A 291 -11.61 -5.11 17.57
N SER A 292 -10.87 -4.21 18.21
CA SER A 292 -9.42 -4.26 18.23
C SER A 292 -8.94 -5.19 19.33
N VAL A 293 -8.02 -6.08 19.02
CA VAL A 293 -7.40 -7.00 19.98
C VAL A 293 -5.88 -6.97 19.87
N ILE A 294 -5.20 -7.47 20.89
CA ILE A 294 -3.75 -7.67 20.84
C ILE A 294 -3.49 -9.11 20.45
N ASN A 295 -2.65 -9.31 19.39
CA ASN A 295 -2.28 -10.62 18.86
C ASN A 295 -3.52 -11.41 18.40
N GLY A 296 -4.17 -10.93 17.35
CA GLY A 296 -5.40 -11.49 16.80
C GLY A 296 -5.20 -12.53 15.71
N ALA A 297 -3.98 -12.97 15.41
CA ALA A 297 -3.72 -13.98 14.40
C ALA A 297 -4.37 -15.33 14.76
N GLU A 298 -4.99 -15.95 13.75
CA GLU A 298 -5.56 -17.30 13.87
C GLU A 298 -4.58 -18.38 13.38
N SER A 299 -3.63 -18.01 12.50
CA SER A 299 -2.65 -18.92 11.90
C SER A 299 -1.24 -18.32 11.87
#